data_2acad8ac5f18444ce0ba96238bec2ab0
#
_entry.id   2acad8ac5f18444ce0ba96238bec2ab0
#
_cell.length_a   1.000
_cell.length_b   1.000
_cell.length_c   1.000
_cell.angle_alpha   90.00
_cell.angle_beta   90.00
_cell.angle_gamma   90.00
#
_symmetry.space_group_name_H-M   'P 1'
#
loop_
_entity.id
_entity.type
_entity.pdbx_description
1 polymer ?
#
loop_
_entity_poly.entity_id
_entity_poly.type
_entity_poly.pdbx_seq_one_letter_code
_entity_poly.pdbx_strand_id
1 'polypeptide(L)'
;LIIRTRGHRLEGVWHSGSPMAGILNLSRGINILVPRNLTKAAGFYNTMLQTDEPALIIECLNGYRLKETLPDNLGEFNVPVGKIETTKEGTDITLVTYGSTWRLVTEASKTLEKLGINAEIIDIQSLIPFDVECEIVESLKKTNRLAIIDEDVDGGASAYILQQILEKQNGYQFLDSQPLTITAKNHRPAYGTDGDYFSKPSIDDIVERIYGVFNEVNPQRFPLYR
;
A
#
# COMPACT_ATOMS: atom_id res chain seq x y z
N LEU A 1 -20.40 -8.74 -12.12
CA LEU A 1 -20.09 -9.68 -11.03
C LEU A 1 -19.13 -9.03 -10.03
N ILE A 2 -19.50 -8.98 -8.74
CA ILE A 2 -18.64 -8.49 -7.68
C ILE A 2 -18.33 -9.66 -6.75
N ILE A 3 -17.03 -9.96 -6.61
CA ILE A 3 -16.49 -10.95 -5.69
C ILE A 3 -15.83 -10.20 -4.55
N ARG A 4 -16.06 -10.62 -3.31
CA ARG A 4 -15.36 -10.03 -2.16
C ARG A 4 -14.50 -11.08 -1.46
N THR A 5 -13.35 -10.63 -1.00
CA THR A 5 -12.45 -11.38 -0.13
C THR A 5 -11.76 -10.42 0.84
N ARG A 6 -10.79 -10.90 1.54
CA ARG A 6 -10.02 -10.12 2.51
C ARG A 6 -8.53 -10.20 2.21
N GLY A 7 -7.81 -9.14 2.57
CA GLY A 7 -6.36 -9.06 2.51
C GLY A 7 -5.68 -9.87 3.62
N HIS A 8 -4.52 -9.43 4.03
CA HIS A 8 -3.69 -10.10 5.02
C HIS A 8 -4.45 -10.42 6.30
N ARG A 9 -4.25 -11.63 6.78
CA ARG A 9 -4.91 -12.16 7.98
C ARG A 9 -3.92 -12.97 8.81
N LEU A 10 -4.04 -12.87 10.11
CA LEU A 10 -3.40 -13.76 11.07
C LEU A 10 -4.46 -14.49 11.90
N GLU A 11 -4.97 -15.57 11.37
CA GLU A 11 -5.89 -16.44 12.10
C GLU A 11 -5.48 -17.89 11.91
N GLY A 12 -4.43 -18.29 12.64
CA GLY A 12 -3.91 -19.63 12.60
C GLY A 12 -3.24 -20.00 11.27
N VAL A 13 -2.79 -21.22 11.17
CA VAL A 13 -1.99 -21.77 10.08
C VAL A 13 -2.63 -21.66 8.70
N TRP A 14 -3.94 -21.77 8.64
CA TRP A 14 -4.67 -21.94 7.37
C TRP A 14 -5.11 -20.63 6.71
N HIS A 15 -5.11 -19.54 7.49
CA HIS A 15 -5.65 -18.27 7.03
C HIS A 15 -4.66 -17.11 7.16
N SER A 16 -3.39 -17.41 7.37
CA SER A 16 -2.36 -16.39 7.55
C SER A 16 -1.69 -16.03 6.25
N GLY A 17 -1.37 -14.76 6.10
CA GLY A 17 -0.71 -14.18 4.95
C GLY A 17 -1.62 -13.41 4.01
N SER A 18 -1.04 -12.81 3.00
CA SER A 18 -1.72 -12.09 1.93
C SER A 18 -1.92 -13.01 0.72
N PRO A 19 -3.09 -13.01 0.08
CA PRO A 19 -3.31 -13.76 -1.15
C PRO A 19 -2.92 -12.96 -2.41
N MET A 20 -2.31 -11.79 -2.27
CA MET A 20 -2.26 -10.77 -3.32
C MET A 20 -1.48 -11.22 -4.55
N ALA A 21 -0.28 -11.79 -4.37
CA ALA A 21 0.53 -12.30 -5.48
C ALA A 21 -0.22 -13.38 -6.30
N GLY A 22 -0.86 -14.31 -5.60
CA GLY A 22 -1.67 -15.35 -6.25
C GLY A 22 -2.81 -14.75 -7.05
N ILE A 23 -3.55 -13.80 -6.47
CA ILE A 23 -4.67 -13.12 -7.13
C ILE A 23 -4.20 -12.39 -8.39
N LEU A 24 -3.13 -11.58 -8.29
CA LEU A 24 -2.60 -10.83 -9.43
C LEU A 24 -2.16 -11.73 -10.60
N ASN A 25 -1.60 -12.89 -10.29
CA ASN A 25 -1.11 -13.82 -11.31
C ASN A 25 -2.22 -14.68 -11.94
N LEU A 26 -3.23 -15.05 -11.17
CA LEU A 26 -4.31 -15.93 -11.63
C LEU A 26 -5.49 -15.18 -12.22
N SER A 27 -5.77 -13.97 -11.73
CA SER A 27 -6.98 -13.21 -12.12
C SER A 27 -6.68 -12.29 -13.29
N ARG A 28 -7.14 -12.67 -14.47
CA ARG A 28 -7.02 -11.87 -15.70
C ARG A 28 -8.40 -11.36 -16.12
N GLY A 29 -8.45 -10.10 -16.57
CA GLY A 29 -9.69 -9.53 -17.09
C GLY A 29 -10.74 -9.19 -16.04
N ILE A 30 -10.35 -9.02 -14.78
CA ILE A 30 -11.20 -8.51 -13.70
C ILE A 30 -10.50 -7.35 -12.98
N ASN A 31 -11.28 -6.41 -12.46
CA ASN A 31 -10.75 -5.34 -11.63
C ASN A 31 -10.34 -5.90 -10.25
N ILE A 32 -9.15 -5.52 -9.75
CA ILE A 32 -8.67 -5.90 -8.41
C ILE A 32 -8.56 -4.64 -7.57
N LEU A 33 -9.48 -4.50 -6.62
CA LEU A 33 -9.69 -3.30 -5.82
C LEU A 33 -9.30 -3.58 -4.37
N VAL A 34 -8.51 -2.68 -3.79
CA VAL A 34 -7.84 -2.86 -2.49
C VAL A 34 -8.12 -1.67 -1.56
N PRO A 35 -9.38 -1.48 -1.13
CA PRO A 35 -9.74 -0.34 -0.29
C PRO A 35 -8.99 -0.37 1.05
N ARG A 36 -8.48 0.80 1.50
CA ARG A 36 -7.79 0.93 2.78
C ARG A 36 -8.70 0.86 4.01
N ASN A 37 -10.01 1.08 3.82
CA ASN A 37 -11.03 1.06 4.86
C ASN A 37 -12.41 0.70 4.30
N LEU A 38 -13.42 0.57 5.18
CA LEU A 38 -14.75 0.18 4.76
C LEU A 38 -15.51 1.29 4.03
N THR A 39 -15.22 2.56 4.30
CA THR A 39 -15.77 3.68 3.54
C THR A 39 -15.35 3.61 2.07
N LYS A 40 -14.04 3.39 1.82
CA LYS A 40 -13.54 3.20 0.45
C LYS A 40 -14.09 1.93 -0.19
N ALA A 41 -14.27 0.85 0.58
CA ALA A 41 -14.92 -0.36 0.08
C ALA A 41 -16.35 -0.09 -0.39
N ALA A 42 -17.15 0.65 0.39
CA ALA A 42 -18.49 1.05 0.00
C ALA A 42 -18.49 1.86 -1.31
N GLY A 43 -17.54 2.80 -1.45
CA GLY A 43 -17.39 3.57 -2.68
C GLY A 43 -17.06 2.70 -3.90
N PHE A 44 -16.20 1.69 -3.74
CA PHE A 44 -15.96 0.72 -4.82
C PHE A 44 -17.17 -0.15 -5.13
N TYR A 45 -17.93 -0.60 -4.13
CA TYR A 45 -19.18 -1.31 -4.38
C TYR A 45 -20.14 -0.46 -5.21
N ASN A 46 -20.32 0.82 -4.84
CA ASN A 46 -21.17 1.74 -5.60
C ASN A 46 -20.70 1.92 -7.04
N THR A 47 -19.38 2.10 -7.23
CA THR A 47 -18.80 2.21 -8.58
C THR A 47 -19.06 0.96 -9.41
N MET A 48 -18.77 -0.21 -8.84
CA MET A 48 -18.90 -1.48 -9.59
C MET A 48 -20.35 -1.91 -9.84
N LEU A 49 -21.29 -1.47 -9.01
CA LEU A 49 -22.73 -1.68 -9.26
C LEU A 49 -23.25 -0.88 -10.45
N GLN A 50 -22.53 0.14 -10.89
CA GLN A 50 -22.88 0.99 -12.03
C GLN A 50 -22.20 0.52 -13.34
N THR A 51 -21.42 -0.57 -13.31
CA THR A 51 -20.69 -1.11 -14.46
C THR A 51 -21.04 -2.56 -14.71
N ASP A 52 -20.79 -3.04 -15.93
CA ASP A 52 -20.90 -4.45 -16.29
C ASP A 52 -19.60 -5.24 -16.09
N GLU A 53 -18.54 -4.57 -15.66
CA GLU A 53 -17.23 -5.19 -15.44
C GLU A 53 -17.19 -6.04 -14.18
N PRO A 54 -16.50 -7.18 -14.21
CA PRO A 54 -16.28 -7.97 -13.00
C PRO A 54 -15.21 -7.34 -12.10
N ALA A 55 -15.40 -7.47 -10.79
CA ALA A 55 -14.42 -7.01 -9.81
C ALA A 55 -14.21 -7.99 -8.67
N LEU A 56 -12.99 -8.02 -8.15
CA LEU A 56 -12.63 -8.61 -6.87
C LEU A 56 -12.25 -7.49 -5.90
N ILE A 57 -13.03 -7.33 -4.84
CA ILE A 57 -12.77 -6.33 -3.79
C ILE A 57 -12.14 -7.03 -2.59
N ILE A 58 -10.92 -6.59 -2.23
CA ILE A 58 -10.11 -7.18 -1.18
C ILE A 58 -10.14 -6.26 0.04
N GLU A 59 -11.04 -6.56 0.97
CA GLU A 59 -11.31 -5.72 2.13
C GLU A 59 -10.24 -5.85 3.22
N CYS A 60 -10.02 -4.78 3.98
CA CYS A 60 -9.14 -4.77 5.14
C CYS A 60 -9.77 -5.51 6.31
N LEU A 61 -9.45 -6.79 6.52
CA LEU A 61 -10.01 -7.58 7.61
C LEU A 61 -9.80 -6.93 8.99
N ASN A 62 -8.60 -6.44 9.24
CA ASN A 62 -8.26 -5.76 10.51
C ASN A 62 -8.97 -4.40 10.69
N GLY A 63 -9.65 -3.93 9.65
CA GLY A 63 -10.50 -2.73 9.66
C GLY A 63 -11.94 -2.96 10.12
N TYR A 64 -12.44 -4.19 10.10
CA TYR A 64 -13.86 -4.49 10.35
C TYR A 64 -14.40 -4.06 11.72
N ARG A 65 -13.54 -3.91 12.71
CA ARG A 65 -13.92 -3.46 14.06
C ARG A 65 -13.58 -2.00 14.33
N LEU A 66 -13.01 -1.31 13.34
CA LEU A 66 -12.71 0.11 13.49
C LEU A 66 -13.96 0.94 13.19
N LYS A 67 -14.14 1.96 14.00
CA LYS A 67 -15.19 2.96 13.74
C LYS A 67 -14.66 3.98 12.74
N GLU A 68 -15.48 4.28 11.75
CA GLU A 68 -15.21 5.28 10.72
C GLU A 68 -16.34 6.29 10.67
N THR A 69 -16.01 7.53 10.34
CA THR A 69 -17.03 8.54 10.00
C THR A 69 -17.49 8.23 8.58
N LEU A 70 -18.76 7.91 8.42
CA LEU A 70 -19.34 7.68 7.11
C LEU A 70 -19.62 9.03 6.42
N PRO A 71 -19.44 9.12 5.10
CA PRO A 71 -19.91 10.28 4.34
C PRO A 71 -21.44 10.35 4.35
N ASP A 72 -21.98 11.57 4.38
CA ASP A 72 -23.45 11.77 4.40
C ASP A 72 -24.13 11.21 3.16
N ASN A 73 -23.41 11.12 2.04
CA ASN A 73 -23.87 10.59 0.77
C ASN A 73 -23.40 9.16 0.50
N LEU A 74 -23.27 8.31 1.52
CA LEU A 74 -22.70 6.96 1.39
C LEU A 74 -23.30 6.15 0.22
N GLY A 75 -24.58 6.28 -0.07
CA GLY A 75 -25.24 5.60 -1.18
C GLY A 75 -24.85 6.10 -2.57
N GLU A 76 -24.28 7.29 -2.65
CA GLU A 76 -23.84 7.92 -3.92
C GLU A 76 -22.32 8.09 -3.98
N PHE A 77 -21.63 7.84 -2.85
CA PHE A 77 -20.19 7.95 -2.75
C PHE A 77 -19.52 6.90 -3.63
N ASN A 78 -18.74 7.35 -4.60
CA ASN A 78 -18.02 6.48 -5.54
C ASN A 78 -16.50 6.65 -5.38
N VAL A 79 -15.78 5.57 -5.58
CA VAL A 79 -14.31 5.58 -5.71
C VAL A 79 -13.96 5.16 -7.14
N PRO A 80 -13.27 6.01 -7.91
CA PRO A 80 -12.94 5.69 -9.28
C PRO A 80 -11.91 4.55 -9.36
N VAL A 81 -12.14 3.63 -10.30
CA VAL A 81 -11.27 2.48 -10.55
C VAL A 81 -10.02 2.94 -11.31
N GLY A 82 -8.86 2.44 -10.89
CA GLY A 82 -7.58 2.76 -11.53
C GLY A 82 -6.95 4.10 -11.12
N LYS A 83 -7.58 4.83 -10.19
CA LYS A 83 -7.01 6.06 -9.64
C LYS A 83 -6.39 5.83 -8.27
N ILE A 84 -5.27 6.49 -8.05
CA ILE A 84 -4.62 6.54 -6.75
C ILE A 84 -5.21 7.67 -5.90
N GLU A 85 -4.82 7.73 -4.63
CA GLU A 85 -5.12 8.85 -3.74
C GLU A 85 -3.88 9.25 -2.97
N THR A 86 -3.41 10.49 -3.16
CA THR A 86 -2.39 11.08 -2.28
C THR A 86 -3.05 11.46 -0.97
N THR A 87 -2.78 10.69 0.07
CA THR A 87 -3.40 10.88 1.40
C THR A 87 -2.59 11.79 2.32
N LYS A 88 -1.34 12.03 1.99
CA LYS A 88 -0.45 12.99 2.61
C LYS A 88 0.54 13.50 1.57
N GLU A 89 0.63 14.80 1.42
CA GLU A 89 1.67 15.44 0.61
C GLU A 89 3.04 15.36 1.27
N GLY A 90 4.10 15.25 0.47
CA GLY A 90 5.47 15.22 0.92
C GLY A 90 6.46 15.57 -0.18
N THR A 91 7.74 15.72 0.20
CA THR A 91 8.80 16.21 -0.72
C THR A 91 10.04 15.34 -0.76
N ASP A 92 10.21 14.41 0.20
CA ASP A 92 11.49 13.74 0.38
C ASP A 92 11.49 12.29 -0.11
N ILE A 93 10.36 11.61 -0.04
CA ILE A 93 10.17 10.22 -0.49
C ILE A 93 8.70 9.94 -0.76
N THR A 94 8.40 9.16 -1.81
CA THR A 94 7.08 8.64 -2.11
C THR A 94 6.91 7.27 -1.47
N LEU A 95 5.91 7.14 -0.58
CA LEU A 95 5.50 5.89 0.06
C LEU A 95 4.25 5.37 -0.63
N VAL A 96 4.39 4.29 -1.36
CA VAL A 96 3.28 3.64 -2.08
C VAL A 96 2.80 2.45 -1.27
N THR A 97 1.51 2.38 -1.02
CA THR A 97 0.90 1.32 -0.22
C THR A 97 -0.55 1.08 -0.61
N TYR A 98 -1.18 0.08 0.00
CA TYR A 98 -2.59 -0.24 -0.20
C TYR A 98 -3.18 -0.95 1.02
N GLY A 99 -4.50 -1.00 1.07
CA GLY A 99 -5.21 -1.81 2.05
C GLY A 99 -4.85 -1.50 3.50
N SER A 100 -4.64 -2.54 4.30
CA SER A 100 -4.40 -2.40 5.75
C SER A 100 -3.06 -1.74 6.09
N THR A 101 -2.06 -1.84 5.22
CA THR A 101 -0.73 -1.23 5.42
C THR A 101 -0.75 0.29 5.39
N TRP A 102 -1.74 0.90 4.76
CA TRP A 102 -1.89 2.35 4.75
C TRP A 102 -1.87 2.98 6.15
N ARG A 103 -2.50 2.33 7.13
CA ARG A 103 -2.50 2.82 8.52
C ARG A 103 -1.11 2.80 9.15
N LEU A 104 -0.36 1.73 8.92
CA LEU A 104 1.01 1.61 9.42
C LEU A 104 1.92 2.66 8.80
N VAL A 105 1.80 2.88 7.48
CA VAL A 105 2.53 3.92 6.76
C VAL A 105 2.18 5.32 7.27
N THR A 106 0.89 5.57 7.53
CA THR A 106 0.44 6.85 8.08
C THR A 106 1.04 7.13 9.47
N GLU A 107 1.10 6.12 10.35
CA GLU A 107 1.74 6.29 11.66
C GLU A 107 3.26 6.42 11.54
N ALA A 108 3.90 5.60 10.69
CA ALA A 108 5.35 5.71 10.43
C ALA A 108 5.73 7.09 9.90
N SER A 109 4.91 7.68 9.03
CA SER A 109 5.16 9.02 8.47
C SER A 109 5.24 10.12 9.53
N LYS A 110 4.46 10.01 10.62
CA LYS A 110 4.52 10.96 11.74
C LYS A 110 5.86 10.89 12.48
N THR A 111 6.44 9.69 12.57
CA THR A 111 7.77 9.50 13.17
C THR A 111 8.86 10.00 12.22
N LEU A 112 8.75 9.70 10.93
CA LEU A 112 9.67 10.19 9.90
C LEU A 112 9.69 11.73 9.86
N GLU A 113 8.54 12.37 9.98
CA GLU A 113 8.44 13.84 10.02
C GLU A 113 9.18 14.45 11.24
N LYS A 114 9.09 13.82 12.41
CA LYS A 114 9.87 14.22 13.60
C LYS A 114 11.38 14.05 13.39
N LEU A 115 11.78 13.11 12.52
CA LEU A 115 13.17 12.88 12.13
C LEU A 115 13.62 13.77 10.97
N GLY A 116 12.76 14.67 10.48
CA GLY A 116 13.07 15.61 9.42
C GLY A 116 12.92 15.05 8.01
N ILE A 117 12.11 14.00 7.83
CA ILE A 117 11.79 13.36 6.54
C ILE A 117 10.29 13.57 6.25
N ASN A 118 10.00 14.37 5.23
CA ASN A 118 8.63 14.67 4.80
C ASN A 118 8.19 13.70 3.70
N ALA A 119 7.56 12.60 4.09
CA ALA A 119 7.10 11.56 3.18
C ALA A 119 5.74 11.89 2.55
N GLU A 120 5.62 11.66 1.25
CA GLU A 120 4.34 11.62 0.53
C GLU A 120 3.75 10.22 0.62
N ILE A 121 2.44 10.12 0.91
CA ILE A 121 1.76 8.83 1.06
C ILE A 121 0.73 8.68 -0.04
N ILE A 122 0.89 7.64 -0.85
CA ILE A 122 -0.01 7.27 -1.92
C ILE A 122 -0.69 5.94 -1.60
N ASP A 123 -2.02 5.97 -1.57
CA ASP A 123 -2.88 4.80 -1.53
C ASP A 123 -3.25 4.41 -2.96
N ILE A 124 -2.82 3.23 -3.41
CA ILE A 124 -3.06 2.76 -4.78
C ILE A 124 -4.54 2.51 -5.05
N GLN A 125 -5.31 2.10 -4.06
CA GLN A 125 -6.74 1.78 -4.11
C GLN A 125 -7.12 0.66 -5.08
N SER A 126 -6.46 0.52 -6.24
CA SER A 126 -6.67 -0.59 -7.17
C SER A 126 -5.35 -1.10 -7.75
N LEU A 127 -5.22 -2.42 -7.85
CA LEU A 127 -4.06 -3.07 -8.45
C LEU A 127 -4.27 -3.34 -9.94
N ILE A 128 -5.50 -3.63 -10.35
CA ILE A 128 -5.90 -3.78 -11.75
C ILE A 128 -7.23 -3.06 -11.94
N PRO A 129 -7.28 -2.03 -12.80
CA PRO A 129 -6.16 -1.33 -13.45
C PRO A 129 -5.31 -0.57 -12.43
N PHE A 130 -4.02 -0.33 -12.79
CA PHE A 130 -3.05 0.31 -11.91
C PHE A 130 -2.82 1.75 -12.38
N ASP A 131 -2.99 2.73 -11.53
CA ASP A 131 -2.60 4.14 -11.70
C ASP A 131 -2.67 4.62 -13.14
N VAL A 132 -3.87 4.65 -13.70
CA VAL A 132 -4.11 4.90 -15.14
C VAL A 132 -3.68 6.30 -15.60
N GLU A 133 -3.52 7.24 -14.66
CA GLU A 133 -3.08 8.61 -14.93
C GLU A 133 -1.57 8.82 -14.66
N CYS A 134 -0.85 7.77 -14.24
CA CYS A 134 0.58 7.81 -13.91
C CYS A 134 0.93 8.84 -12.84
N GLU A 135 0.04 9.07 -11.88
CA GLU A 135 0.21 10.07 -10.83
C GLU A 135 1.34 9.72 -9.85
N ILE A 136 1.67 8.42 -9.68
CA ILE A 136 2.83 8.00 -8.88
C ILE A 136 4.13 8.54 -9.48
N VAL A 137 4.25 8.56 -10.80
CA VAL A 137 5.43 9.11 -11.47
C VAL A 137 5.53 10.62 -11.29
N GLU A 138 4.42 11.34 -11.24
CA GLU A 138 4.43 12.78 -10.92
C GLU A 138 4.94 13.03 -9.50
N SER A 139 4.58 12.17 -8.54
CA SER A 139 5.17 12.19 -7.20
C SER A 139 6.69 11.95 -7.24
N LEU A 140 7.16 10.95 -8.01
CA LEU A 140 8.59 10.65 -8.13
C LEU A 140 9.41 11.79 -8.73
N LYS A 141 8.87 12.59 -9.65
CA LYS A 141 9.53 13.79 -10.16
C LYS A 141 9.84 14.81 -9.07
N LYS A 142 9.02 14.83 -8.02
CA LYS A 142 9.16 15.72 -6.87
C LYS A 142 10.08 15.14 -5.79
N THR A 143 9.91 13.87 -5.46
CA THR A 143 10.54 13.24 -4.28
C THR A 143 11.84 12.52 -4.59
N ASN A 144 12.03 12.03 -5.82
CA ASN A 144 13.16 11.27 -6.34
C ASN A 144 13.46 9.95 -5.59
N ARG A 145 12.60 9.52 -4.66
CA ARG A 145 12.75 8.30 -3.86
C ARG A 145 11.45 7.55 -3.76
N LEU A 146 11.54 6.22 -3.76
CA LEU A 146 10.39 5.32 -3.74
C LEU A 146 10.55 4.27 -2.65
N ALA A 147 9.52 4.11 -1.83
CA ALA A 147 9.34 2.92 -1.01
C ALA A 147 7.95 2.33 -1.23
N ILE A 148 7.86 1.03 -1.43
CA ILE A 148 6.61 0.27 -1.53
C ILE A 148 6.46 -0.53 -0.26
N ILE A 149 5.35 -0.31 0.45
CA ILE A 149 5.04 -1.02 1.69
C ILE A 149 3.87 -1.98 1.41
N ASP A 150 4.15 -3.26 1.56
CA ASP A 150 3.29 -4.35 1.13
C ASP A 150 2.98 -5.31 2.28
N GLU A 151 1.75 -5.75 2.38
CA GLU A 151 1.34 -6.79 3.34
C GLU A 151 1.69 -8.21 2.86
N ASP A 152 2.09 -8.38 1.61
CA ASP A 152 2.51 -9.64 1.02
C ASP A 152 4.02 -9.88 1.26
N VAL A 153 4.48 -11.07 0.96
CA VAL A 153 5.90 -11.44 1.08
C VAL A 153 6.72 -10.92 -0.10
N ASP A 154 8.03 -11.05 -0.03
CA ASP A 154 8.94 -10.71 -1.12
C ASP A 154 8.53 -11.40 -2.43
N GLY A 155 8.54 -10.64 -3.51
CA GLY A 155 8.08 -11.15 -4.81
C GLY A 155 6.56 -11.18 -4.96
N GLY A 156 5.82 -10.68 -3.96
CA GLY A 156 4.37 -10.55 -3.97
C GLY A 156 3.87 -9.37 -4.80
N ALA A 157 2.85 -8.68 -4.29
CA ALA A 157 2.27 -7.53 -4.99
C ALA A 157 3.29 -6.41 -5.22
N SER A 158 4.27 -6.24 -4.33
CA SER A 158 5.34 -5.25 -4.48
C SER A 158 6.15 -5.44 -5.76
N ALA A 159 6.39 -6.66 -6.20
CA ALA A 159 7.09 -6.92 -7.48
C ALA A 159 6.27 -6.43 -8.68
N TYR A 160 4.96 -6.68 -8.68
CA TYR A 160 4.04 -6.16 -9.68
C TYR A 160 4.02 -4.62 -9.67
N ILE A 161 3.88 -4.01 -8.49
CA ILE A 161 3.84 -2.56 -8.31
C ILE A 161 5.13 -1.91 -8.83
N LEU A 162 6.31 -2.47 -8.48
CA LEU A 162 7.60 -2.01 -9.00
C LEU A 162 7.63 -2.04 -10.51
N GLN A 163 7.23 -3.14 -11.13
CA GLN A 163 7.20 -3.25 -12.58
C GLN A 163 6.29 -2.20 -13.22
N GLN A 164 5.09 -1.98 -12.66
CA GLN A 164 4.20 -0.95 -13.16
C GLN A 164 4.83 0.45 -13.10
N ILE A 165 5.38 0.83 -11.95
CA ILE A 165 5.95 2.16 -11.75
C ILE A 165 7.25 2.34 -12.56
N LEU A 166 8.19 1.40 -12.42
CA LEU A 166 9.54 1.60 -12.94
C LEU A 166 9.65 1.32 -14.44
N GLU A 167 9.02 0.24 -14.94
CA GLU A 167 9.12 -0.16 -16.33
C GLU A 167 7.98 0.42 -17.18
N LYS A 168 6.73 0.21 -16.77
CA LYS A 168 5.57 0.57 -17.60
C LYS A 168 5.32 2.06 -17.65
N GLN A 169 5.51 2.75 -16.53
CA GLN A 169 5.33 4.20 -16.41
C GLN A 169 6.66 4.96 -16.51
N ASN A 170 7.81 4.28 -16.73
CA ASN A 170 9.15 4.89 -16.83
C ASN A 170 9.59 5.67 -15.58
N GLY A 171 9.11 5.29 -14.40
CA GLY A 171 9.41 5.98 -13.14
C GLY A 171 10.89 5.89 -12.73
N TYR A 172 11.63 4.87 -13.19
CA TYR A 172 13.02 4.65 -12.81
C TYR A 172 13.93 5.86 -13.08
N GLN A 173 13.66 6.63 -14.15
CA GLN A 173 14.48 7.78 -14.56
C GLN A 173 14.45 8.95 -13.56
N PHE A 174 13.52 8.96 -12.63
CA PHE A 174 13.37 10.00 -11.62
C PHE A 174 13.95 9.63 -10.27
N LEU A 175 14.49 8.41 -10.11
CA LEU A 175 15.05 7.94 -8.85
C LEU A 175 16.51 8.37 -8.69
N ASP A 176 16.86 8.88 -7.50
CA ASP A 176 18.23 9.19 -7.08
C ASP A 176 18.80 8.12 -6.13
N SER A 177 18.00 7.14 -5.74
CA SER A 177 18.39 6.04 -4.87
C SER A 177 17.69 4.75 -5.27
N GLN A 178 18.18 3.62 -4.74
CA GLN A 178 17.53 2.33 -4.93
C GLN A 178 16.12 2.36 -4.33
N PRO A 179 15.09 1.94 -5.09
CA PRO A 179 13.75 1.82 -4.53
C PRO A 179 13.70 0.74 -3.45
N LEU A 180 12.94 0.98 -2.39
CA LEU A 180 12.73 0.04 -1.31
C LEU A 180 11.45 -0.76 -1.52
N THR A 181 11.49 -2.04 -1.16
CA THR A 181 10.30 -2.83 -0.85
C THR A 181 10.37 -3.24 0.62
N ILE A 182 9.30 -2.94 1.36
CA ILE A 182 9.15 -3.28 2.78
C ILE A 182 7.95 -4.21 2.86
N THR A 183 8.22 -5.50 2.98
CA THR A 183 7.25 -6.59 2.79
C THR A 183 7.08 -7.40 4.06
N ALA A 184 6.05 -8.25 4.09
CA ALA A 184 5.94 -9.28 5.09
C ALA A 184 7.13 -10.25 4.99
N LYS A 185 7.49 -10.85 6.12
CA LYS A 185 8.60 -11.82 6.19
C LYS A 185 8.19 -13.14 5.54
N ASN A 186 9.09 -13.73 4.78
CA ASN A 186 8.87 -15.00 4.09
C ASN A 186 8.97 -16.19 5.06
N HIS A 187 8.03 -16.27 5.97
CA HIS A 187 7.88 -17.39 6.88
C HIS A 187 6.41 -17.60 7.23
N ARG A 188 6.09 -18.77 7.74
CA ARG A 188 4.76 -19.03 8.27
C ARG A 188 4.51 -18.11 9.48
N PRO A 189 3.41 -17.33 9.50
CA PRO A 189 3.11 -16.47 10.62
C PRO A 189 3.09 -17.22 11.95
N ALA A 190 3.65 -16.61 12.98
CA ALA A 190 3.67 -17.17 14.33
C ALA A 190 2.25 -17.23 14.93
N TYR A 191 2.06 -18.15 15.86
CA TYR A 191 0.84 -18.18 16.66
C TYR A 191 0.87 -17.11 17.75
N GLY A 192 -0.30 -16.63 18.12
CA GLY A 192 -0.46 -15.71 19.23
C GLY A 192 -0.65 -14.27 18.78
N THR A 193 -0.75 -13.37 19.73
CA THR A 193 -1.02 -11.94 19.53
C THR A 193 0.12 -11.19 18.83
N ASP A 194 1.33 -11.73 18.93
CA ASP A 194 2.54 -11.12 18.37
C ASP A 194 2.76 -11.48 16.90
N GLY A 195 2.00 -12.44 16.38
CA GLY A 195 2.18 -12.94 15.02
C GLY A 195 2.06 -11.85 13.95
N ASP A 196 1.16 -10.90 14.12
CA ASP A 196 1.01 -9.75 13.23
C ASP A 196 2.27 -8.89 13.21
N TYR A 197 2.79 -8.56 14.38
CA TYR A 197 3.96 -7.70 14.54
C TYR A 197 5.22 -8.30 13.91
N PHE A 198 5.40 -9.62 14.04
CA PHE A 198 6.55 -10.30 13.48
C PHE A 198 6.43 -10.61 11.99
N SER A 199 5.22 -10.76 11.48
CA SER A 199 4.99 -11.26 10.12
C SER A 199 4.82 -10.15 9.09
N LYS A 200 4.17 -9.05 9.46
CA LYS A 200 3.99 -7.87 8.60
C LYS A 200 5.07 -6.83 8.83
N PRO A 201 5.23 -5.85 7.91
CA PRO A 201 5.99 -4.65 8.22
C PRO A 201 5.40 -3.95 9.44
N SER A 202 6.23 -3.71 10.47
CA SER A 202 5.87 -2.88 11.61
C SER A 202 6.12 -1.40 11.30
N ILE A 203 5.62 -0.51 12.16
CA ILE A 203 5.93 0.93 12.06
C ILE A 203 7.44 1.13 12.18
N ASP A 204 8.10 0.39 13.08
CA ASP A 204 9.54 0.50 13.31
C ASP A 204 10.34 0.02 12.10
N ASP A 205 9.96 -1.12 11.48
CA ASP A 205 10.58 -1.61 10.23
C ASP A 205 10.50 -0.55 9.11
N ILE A 206 9.33 0.11 8.97
CA ILE A 206 9.12 1.15 7.97
C ILE A 206 10.03 2.35 8.23
N VAL A 207 10.05 2.85 9.47
CA VAL A 207 10.86 4.01 9.85
C VAL A 207 12.34 3.71 9.69
N GLU A 208 12.83 2.59 10.22
CA GLU A 208 14.24 2.20 10.18
C GLU A 208 14.75 2.04 8.75
N ARG A 209 13.99 1.32 7.91
CA ARG A 209 14.36 1.09 6.51
C ARG A 209 14.39 2.39 5.69
N ILE A 210 13.40 3.26 5.86
CA ILE A 210 13.36 4.54 5.17
C ILE A 210 14.46 5.45 5.68
N TYR A 211 14.64 5.57 7.00
CA TYR A 211 15.70 6.39 7.57
C TYR A 211 17.09 5.97 7.10
N GLY A 212 17.31 4.68 6.90
CA GLY A 212 18.57 4.13 6.36
C GLY A 212 18.94 4.75 5.01
N VAL A 213 18.00 4.96 4.09
CA VAL A 213 18.25 5.61 2.80
C VAL A 213 18.77 7.03 3.00
N PHE A 214 18.18 7.78 3.92
CA PHE A 214 18.61 9.15 4.20
C PHE A 214 19.96 9.21 4.92
N ASN A 215 20.24 8.24 5.80
CA ASN A 215 21.56 8.10 6.43
C ASN A 215 22.67 7.84 5.39
N GLU A 216 22.43 6.96 4.42
CA GLU A 216 23.40 6.68 3.34
C GLU A 216 23.71 7.92 2.50
N VAL A 217 22.71 8.72 2.19
CA VAL A 217 22.85 9.94 1.36
C VAL A 217 23.50 11.07 2.15
N ASN A 218 23.14 11.27 3.41
CA ASN A 218 23.65 12.36 4.23
C ASN A 218 23.79 11.95 5.71
N PRO A 219 24.86 11.20 6.08
CA PRO A 219 25.05 10.71 7.45
C PRO A 219 25.30 11.81 8.48
N GLN A 220 25.65 13.03 8.05
CA GLN A 220 25.82 14.16 8.97
C GLN A 220 24.47 14.72 9.43
N ARG A 221 23.52 14.81 8.51
CA ARG A 221 22.15 15.25 8.81
C ARG A 221 21.31 14.13 9.44
N PHE A 222 21.50 12.92 8.98
CA PHE A 222 20.79 11.74 9.44
C PHE A 222 21.79 10.71 10.02
N PRO A 223 22.26 10.91 11.29
CA PRO A 223 23.17 9.96 11.93
C PRO A 223 22.50 8.59 12.12
N LEU A 224 23.27 7.55 12.43
CA LEU A 224 22.74 6.21 12.65
C LEU A 224 21.53 6.23 13.60
N TYR A 225 20.43 5.66 13.14
CA TYR A 225 19.21 5.50 13.93
C TYR A 225 19.46 4.48 15.05
N ARG A 226 19.25 4.90 16.31
CA ARG A 226 19.47 4.07 17.50
C ARG A 226 18.19 3.94 18.31
#